data_637c8096cd34e62b4a107afdd9c7c05d
#
_entry.id   637c8096cd34e62b4a107afdd9c7c05d
#
_cell.length_a   1.000
_cell.length_b   1.000
_cell.length_c   1.000
_cell.angle_alpha   90.00
_cell.angle_beta   90.00
_cell.angle_gamma   90.00
#
_symmetry.space_group_name_H-M   'P 1'
#
loop_
_entity.id
_entity.type
_entity.pdbx_description
1 polymer ?
#
loop_
_entity_poly.entity_id
_entity_poly.type
_entity_poly.pdbx_seq_one_letter_code
_entity_poly.pdbx_strand_id
1 'polypeptide(L)'
;MKHAGFTLVEVLVALVLVALGAGAIMSALSTGARAISRLEDRSLAEWVALNVLAETRLDTQSLRVGERSGEQMMAGRSWRWYQTVAETAIPEVLQITVRVEPASQSGKSSTLKFEVTGARLAEPIRVDSIDSVWDRGAALSGNDPATPTGGS
;
A
#
# COMPACT_ATOMS: atom_id res chain seq x y z
N MET A 1 -22.69 -45.33 -53.51
CA MET A 1 -22.21 -44.49 -52.37
C MET A 1 -23.40 -44.31 -51.42
N LYS A 2 -23.31 -44.82 -50.16
CA LYS A 2 -24.37 -44.67 -49.16
C LYS A 2 -24.17 -43.32 -48.50
N HIS A 3 -25.07 -42.37 -48.71
CA HIS A 3 -25.09 -41.10 -47.97
C HIS A 3 -25.71 -41.41 -46.60
N ALA A 4 -24.87 -41.46 -45.55
CA ALA A 4 -25.34 -41.51 -44.18
C ALA A 4 -25.74 -40.07 -43.81
N GLY A 5 -27.05 -39.82 -43.70
CA GLY A 5 -27.55 -38.54 -43.16
C GLY A 5 -27.41 -38.50 -41.66
N PHE A 6 -27.11 -37.29 -41.09
CA PHE A 6 -27.09 -37.07 -39.65
C PHE A 6 -28.45 -37.35 -39.04
N THR A 7 -28.46 -38.02 -37.91
CA THR A 7 -29.68 -38.23 -37.14
C THR A 7 -30.02 -36.99 -36.30
N LEU A 8 -31.31 -36.75 -36.10
CA LEU A 8 -31.76 -35.61 -35.27
C LEU A 8 -31.22 -35.70 -33.84
N VAL A 9 -31.04 -36.89 -33.31
CA VAL A 9 -30.48 -37.16 -31.98
C VAL A 9 -28.99 -36.75 -31.93
N GLU A 10 -28.23 -37.01 -32.96
CA GLU A 10 -26.80 -36.68 -33.04
C GLU A 10 -26.60 -35.14 -33.02
N VAL A 11 -27.45 -34.41 -33.74
CA VAL A 11 -27.45 -32.93 -33.72
C VAL A 11 -27.84 -32.40 -32.34
N LEU A 12 -28.86 -33.01 -31.68
CA LEU A 12 -29.26 -32.66 -30.34
C LEU A 12 -28.13 -32.87 -29.31
N VAL A 13 -27.47 -34.02 -29.36
CA VAL A 13 -26.35 -34.34 -28.46
C VAL A 13 -25.20 -33.38 -28.72
N ALA A 14 -24.87 -33.08 -29.97
CA ALA A 14 -23.82 -32.12 -30.31
C ALA A 14 -24.12 -30.70 -29.75
N LEU A 15 -25.35 -30.22 -29.86
CA LEU A 15 -25.78 -28.94 -29.31
C LEU A 15 -25.67 -28.90 -27.78
N VAL A 16 -26.06 -29.97 -27.10
CA VAL A 16 -25.92 -30.07 -25.63
C VAL A 16 -24.46 -30.01 -25.23
N LEU A 17 -23.57 -30.73 -25.91
CA LEU A 17 -22.12 -30.68 -25.61
C LEU A 17 -21.52 -29.31 -25.85
N VAL A 18 -21.90 -28.63 -26.93
CA VAL A 18 -21.46 -27.26 -27.22
C VAL A 18 -21.98 -26.30 -26.15
N ALA A 19 -23.24 -26.41 -25.74
CA ALA A 19 -23.80 -25.54 -24.69
C ALA A 19 -23.10 -25.74 -23.34
N LEU A 20 -22.80 -26.96 -22.95
CA LEU A 20 -22.05 -27.27 -21.73
C LEU A 20 -20.62 -26.73 -21.81
N GLY A 21 -19.92 -26.90 -22.92
CA GLY A 21 -18.58 -26.36 -23.17
C GLY A 21 -18.55 -24.84 -23.10
N ALA A 22 -19.49 -24.16 -23.76
CA ALA A 22 -19.61 -22.73 -23.74
C ALA A 22 -19.89 -22.21 -22.31
N GLY A 23 -20.78 -22.88 -21.55
CA GLY A 23 -21.07 -22.55 -20.15
C GLY A 23 -19.84 -22.68 -19.25
N ALA A 24 -19.05 -23.72 -19.42
CA ALA A 24 -17.81 -23.93 -18.67
C ALA A 24 -16.77 -22.81 -18.94
N ILE A 25 -16.59 -22.43 -20.21
CA ILE A 25 -15.67 -21.34 -20.59
C ILE A 25 -16.14 -20.01 -19.99
N MET A 26 -17.43 -19.68 -20.08
CA MET A 26 -17.97 -18.44 -19.52
C MET A 26 -17.82 -18.38 -17.99
N SER A 27 -17.99 -19.51 -17.30
CA SER A 27 -17.76 -19.61 -15.86
C SER A 27 -16.29 -19.37 -15.51
N ALA A 28 -15.36 -19.96 -16.26
CA ALA A 28 -13.92 -19.75 -16.05
C ALA A 28 -13.50 -18.30 -16.26
N LEU A 29 -14.00 -17.65 -17.32
CA LEU A 29 -13.73 -16.23 -17.60
C LEU A 29 -14.27 -15.32 -16.49
N SER A 30 -15.49 -15.57 -16.00
CA SER A 30 -16.11 -14.81 -14.92
C SER A 30 -15.32 -14.93 -13.62
N THR A 31 -14.80 -16.11 -13.32
CA THR A 31 -13.97 -16.36 -12.13
C THR A 31 -12.64 -15.62 -12.24
N GLY A 32 -12.00 -15.68 -13.42
CA GLY A 32 -10.77 -14.94 -13.70
C GLY A 32 -10.93 -13.43 -13.55
N ALA A 33 -11.97 -12.86 -14.12
CA ALA A 33 -12.26 -11.42 -14.02
C ALA A 33 -12.45 -10.97 -12.56
N ARG A 34 -13.17 -11.75 -11.75
CA ARG A 34 -13.36 -11.47 -10.32
C ARG A 34 -12.04 -11.56 -9.53
N ALA A 35 -11.16 -12.48 -9.89
CA ALA A 35 -9.84 -12.60 -9.25
C ALA A 35 -8.98 -11.36 -9.52
N ILE A 36 -8.95 -10.88 -10.76
CA ILE A 36 -8.22 -9.67 -11.16
C ILE A 36 -8.75 -8.45 -10.38
N SER A 37 -10.08 -8.24 -10.33
CA SER A 37 -10.65 -7.13 -9.56
C SER A 37 -10.27 -7.16 -8.08
N ARG A 38 -10.22 -8.34 -7.46
CA ARG A 38 -9.81 -8.47 -6.05
C ARG A 38 -8.33 -8.12 -5.84
N LEU A 39 -7.46 -8.50 -6.78
CA LEU A 39 -6.04 -8.16 -6.72
C LEU A 39 -5.84 -6.65 -6.89
N GLU A 40 -6.55 -6.02 -7.82
CA GLU A 40 -6.54 -4.58 -8.02
C GLU A 40 -6.97 -3.84 -6.74
N ASP A 41 -8.11 -4.22 -6.17
CA ASP A 41 -8.61 -3.63 -4.93
C ASP A 41 -7.62 -3.77 -3.78
N ARG A 42 -6.96 -4.93 -3.67
CA ARG A 42 -5.94 -5.17 -2.66
C ARG A 42 -4.73 -4.26 -2.86
N SER A 43 -4.23 -4.13 -4.08
CA SER A 43 -3.08 -3.27 -4.39
C SER A 43 -3.38 -1.81 -4.11
N LEU A 44 -4.58 -1.32 -4.45
CA LEU A 44 -4.99 0.05 -4.16
C LEU A 44 -5.11 0.30 -2.65
N ALA A 45 -5.70 -0.63 -1.90
CA ALA A 45 -5.77 -0.55 -0.45
C ALA A 45 -4.38 -0.52 0.21
N GLU A 46 -3.44 -1.34 -0.31
CA GLU A 46 -2.05 -1.34 0.12
C GLU A 46 -1.38 0.02 -0.08
N TRP A 47 -1.55 0.62 -1.25
CA TRP A 47 -0.97 1.94 -1.54
C TRP A 47 -1.54 3.03 -0.64
N VAL A 48 -2.85 3.02 -0.38
CA VAL A 48 -3.47 3.95 0.57
C VAL A 48 -2.87 3.76 1.97
N ALA A 49 -2.76 2.52 2.45
CA ALA A 49 -2.19 2.22 3.76
C ALA A 49 -0.73 2.68 3.90
N LEU A 50 0.09 2.42 2.86
CA LEU A 50 1.49 2.84 2.83
C LEU A 50 1.64 4.36 2.79
N ASN A 51 0.77 5.07 2.06
CA ASN A 51 0.78 6.54 2.04
C ASN A 51 0.47 7.11 3.43
N VAL A 52 -0.60 6.63 4.08
CA VAL A 52 -0.96 7.07 5.45
C VAL A 52 0.17 6.78 6.44
N LEU A 53 0.81 5.60 6.32
CA LEU A 53 1.95 5.24 7.16
C LEU A 53 3.16 6.15 6.88
N ALA A 54 3.44 6.46 5.62
CA ALA A 54 4.53 7.35 5.23
C ALA A 54 4.30 8.78 5.73
N GLU A 55 3.09 9.33 5.55
CA GLU A 55 2.72 10.65 6.10
C GLU A 55 2.94 10.70 7.61
N THR A 56 2.50 9.66 8.33
CA THR A 56 2.69 9.59 9.78
C THR A 56 4.17 9.52 10.17
N ARG A 57 5.00 8.85 9.37
CA ARG A 57 6.45 8.76 9.63
C ARG A 57 7.19 10.07 9.34
N LEU A 58 6.73 10.81 8.36
CA LEU A 58 7.34 12.08 7.94
C LEU A 58 6.82 13.28 8.76
N ASP A 59 5.73 13.10 9.51
CA ASP A 59 5.20 14.14 10.37
C ASP A 59 6.28 14.53 11.42
N THR A 60 6.62 15.80 11.48
CA THR A 60 7.62 16.33 12.42
C THR A 60 7.09 16.48 13.84
N GLN A 61 5.78 16.30 14.05
CA GLN A 61 5.20 16.35 15.38
C GLN A 61 5.45 15.04 16.15
N SER A 62 5.49 15.16 17.48
CA SER A 62 5.55 13.98 18.36
C SER A 62 4.32 13.12 18.15
N LEU A 63 4.55 11.82 17.91
CA LEU A 63 3.49 10.84 17.74
C LEU A 63 2.91 10.48 19.10
N ARG A 64 1.58 10.49 19.21
CA ARG A 64 0.87 10.11 20.45
C ARG A 64 0.10 8.81 20.25
N VAL A 65 0.03 8.02 21.30
CA VAL A 65 -0.85 6.84 21.39
C VAL A 65 -2.29 7.27 21.18
N GLY A 66 -3.04 6.53 20.36
CA GLY A 66 -4.43 6.81 20.05
C GLY A 66 -4.88 6.30 18.70
N GLU A 67 -6.08 6.66 18.32
CA GLU A 67 -6.71 6.26 17.07
C GLU A 67 -7.06 7.50 16.24
N ARG A 68 -6.88 7.37 14.93
CA ARG A 68 -7.30 8.35 13.92
C ARG A 68 -7.93 7.62 12.75
N SER A 69 -8.83 8.29 12.05
CA SER A 69 -9.41 7.77 10.81
C SER A 69 -9.63 8.89 9.81
N GLY A 70 -9.75 8.53 8.55
CA GLY A 70 -10.00 9.47 7.48
C GLY A 70 -10.42 8.77 6.20
N GLU A 71 -10.60 9.56 5.16
CA GLU A 71 -10.90 9.07 3.82
C GLU A 71 -9.88 9.62 2.83
N GLN A 72 -9.54 8.80 1.83
CA GLN A 72 -8.62 9.16 0.76
C GLN A 72 -9.14 8.64 -0.57
N MET A 73 -9.03 9.47 -1.62
CA MET A 73 -9.35 9.07 -2.99
C MET A 73 -8.12 8.43 -3.65
N MET A 74 -8.31 7.22 -4.21
CA MET A 74 -7.29 6.53 -4.98
C MET A 74 -7.93 5.81 -6.17
N ALA A 75 -7.41 6.03 -7.38
CA ALA A 75 -7.91 5.47 -8.63
C ALA A 75 -9.43 5.70 -8.84
N GLY A 76 -9.94 6.92 -8.52
CA GLY A 76 -11.34 7.26 -8.67
C GLY A 76 -12.30 6.63 -7.65
N ARG A 77 -11.77 5.96 -6.62
CA ARG A 77 -12.53 5.32 -5.54
C ARG A 77 -12.22 5.96 -4.19
N SER A 78 -13.19 6.02 -3.29
CA SER A 78 -12.99 6.49 -1.91
C SER A 78 -12.65 5.32 -1.00
N TRP A 79 -11.58 5.49 -0.23
CA TRP A 79 -11.05 4.53 0.72
C TRP A 79 -11.10 5.12 2.11
N ARG A 80 -11.59 4.37 3.08
CA ARG A 80 -11.56 4.73 4.50
C ARG A 80 -10.41 4.03 5.17
N TRP A 81 -9.63 4.80 5.91
CA TRP A 81 -8.51 4.26 6.68
C TRP A 81 -8.69 4.52 8.17
N TYR A 82 -8.17 3.61 8.95
CA TYR A 82 -8.12 3.66 10.41
C TYR A 82 -6.67 3.44 10.83
N GLN A 83 -6.15 4.34 11.64
CA GLN A 83 -4.81 4.28 12.17
C GLN A 83 -4.88 4.11 13.67
N THR A 84 -4.17 3.11 14.19
CA THR A 84 -3.99 2.88 15.64
C THR A 84 -2.50 3.02 15.96
N VAL A 85 -2.19 3.84 16.94
CA VAL A 85 -0.84 4.02 17.48
C VAL A 85 -0.81 3.44 18.89
N ALA A 86 0.08 2.49 19.12
CA ALA A 86 0.22 1.78 20.40
C ALA A 86 1.68 1.78 20.88
N GLU A 87 1.86 1.66 22.16
CA GLU A 87 3.19 1.46 22.78
C GLU A 87 3.73 0.08 22.44
N THR A 88 5.06 -0.03 22.37
CA THR A 88 5.75 -1.31 22.21
C THR A 88 6.52 -1.67 23.49
N ALA A 89 7.07 -2.88 23.56
CA ALA A 89 7.96 -3.28 24.65
C ALA A 89 9.29 -2.51 24.65
N ILE A 90 9.59 -1.80 23.57
CA ILE A 90 10.82 -0.98 23.46
C ILE A 90 10.45 0.46 23.84
N PRO A 91 11.09 1.04 24.87
CA PRO A 91 10.84 2.44 25.24
C PRO A 91 11.01 3.39 24.04
N GLU A 92 10.16 4.40 23.97
CA GLU A 92 10.18 5.44 22.93
C GLU A 92 9.86 4.97 21.51
N VAL A 93 9.60 3.67 21.29
CA VAL A 93 9.15 3.13 19.99
C VAL A 93 7.65 2.91 20.01
N LEU A 94 6.95 3.54 19.08
CA LEU A 94 5.51 3.37 18.89
C LEU A 94 5.24 2.51 17.66
N GLN A 95 4.29 1.59 17.80
CA GLN A 95 3.76 0.80 16.69
C GLN A 95 2.60 1.55 16.03
N ILE A 96 2.63 1.61 14.73
CA ILE A 96 1.58 2.22 13.93
C ILE A 96 0.93 1.13 13.10
N THR A 97 -0.36 0.91 13.28
CA THR A 97 -1.17 -0.02 12.47
C THR A 97 -2.16 0.78 11.64
N VAL A 98 -2.15 0.59 10.33
CA VAL A 98 -3.09 1.24 9.41
C VAL A 98 -3.94 0.17 8.76
N ARG A 99 -5.26 0.28 8.91
CA ARG A 99 -6.26 -0.56 8.26
C ARG A 99 -7.01 0.24 7.22
N VAL A 100 -7.23 -0.34 6.04
CA VAL A 100 -7.91 0.31 4.91
C VAL A 100 -9.06 -0.56 4.41
N GLU A 101 -10.18 0.07 4.09
CA GLU A 101 -11.35 -0.56 3.50
C GLU A 101 -12.02 0.38 2.47
N PRO A 102 -12.75 -0.15 1.48
CA PRO A 102 -13.52 0.68 0.54
C PRO A 102 -14.62 1.45 1.27
N ALA A 103 -14.71 2.77 1.08
CA ALA A 103 -15.70 3.61 1.75
C ALA A 103 -17.15 3.26 1.37
N SER A 104 -17.39 2.76 0.14
CA SER A 104 -18.71 2.37 -0.37
C SER A 104 -19.32 1.14 0.33
N GLN A 105 -18.53 0.40 1.11
CA GLN A 105 -18.97 -0.80 1.83
C GLN A 105 -19.09 -0.59 3.34
N SER A 106 -19.03 0.64 3.79
CA SER A 106 -19.20 0.98 5.21
C SER A 106 -20.57 0.52 5.72
N GLY A 107 -20.58 -0.44 6.63
CA GLY A 107 -21.79 -1.02 7.23
C GLY A 107 -22.15 -2.44 6.75
N LYS A 108 -21.65 -2.90 5.61
CA LYS A 108 -21.63 -4.34 5.28
C LYS A 108 -20.22 -4.83 5.58
N SER A 109 -20.08 -5.97 6.26
CA SER A 109 -18.78 -6.60 6.52
C SER A 109 -17.97 -6.61 5.22
N SER A 110 -17.10 -5.62 5.04
CA SER A 110 -16.21 -5.57 3.88
C SER A 110 -15.29 -6.78 3.95
N THR A 111 -15.38 -7.64 2.96
CA THR A 111 -14.51 -8.82 2.84
C THR A 111 -13.05 -8.38 2.55
N LEU A 112 -12.87 -7.14 2.09
CA LEU A 112 -11.56 -6.57 1.79
C LEU A 112 -11.13 -5.67 2.95
N LYS A 113 -10.25 -6.20 3.80
CA LYS A 113 -9.52 -5.43 4.81
C LYS A 113 -8.04 -5.60 4.52
N PHE A 114 -7.34 -4.50 4.36
CA PHE A 114 -5.89 -4.50 4.23
C PHE A 114 -5.31 -3.82 5.48
N GLU A 115 -4.26 -4.42 6.04
CA GLU A 115 -3.60 -3.90 7.23
C GLU A 115 -2.10 -3.90 7.03
N VAL A 116 -1.45 -2.79 7.39
CA VAL A 116 -0.01 -2.64 7.39
C VAL A 116 0.44 -2.15 8.77
N THR A 117 1.55 -2.68 9.25
CA THR A 117 2.15 -2.28 10.52
C THR A 117 3.53 -1.68 10.28
N GLY A 118 3.81 -0.60 10.97
CA GLY A 118 5.10 0.06 10.99
C GLY A 118 5.49 0.49 12.39
N ALA A 119 6.70 1.01 12.54
CA ALA A 119 7.18 1.56 13.79
C ALA A 119 7.83 2.93 13.57
N ARG A 120 7.79 3.79 14.60
CA ARG A 120 8.43 5.10 14.65
C ARG A 120 8.82 5.42 16.08
N LEU A 121 9.86 6.25 16.27
CA LEU A 121 10.15 6.86 17.56
C LEU A 121 9.04 7.84 17.94
N ALA A 122 8.67 7.90 19.22
CA ALA A 122 7.66 8.82 19.75
C ALA A 122 8.06 10.29 19.52
N GLU A 123 9.35 10.58 19.71
CA GLU A 123 9.95 11.87 19.46
C GLU A 123 10.73 11.84 18.13
N PRO A 124 10.58 12.86 17.27
CA PRO A 124 11.40 12.94 16.07
C PRO A 124 12.87 13.18 16.45
N ILE A 125 13.77 12.51 15.75
CA ILE A 125 15.21 12.78 15.90
C ILE A 125 15.45 14.22 15.47
N ARG A 126 15.85 15.09 16.42
CA ARG A 126 16.30 16.44 16.10
C ARG A 126 17.66 16.35 15.42
N VAL A 127 17.69 16.78 14.18
CA VAL A 127 18.90 16.77 13.35
C VAL A 127 19.74 18.04 13.59
N ASP A 128 19.56 18.70 14.73
CA ASP A 128 20.30 19.93 15.09
C ASP A 128 21.83 19.74 15.14
N SER A 129 22.30 18.50 15.02
CA SER A 129 23.73 18.17 15.09
C SER A 129 24.43 17.92 13.75
N ILE A 130 23.70 17.95 12.60
CA ILE A 130 24.35 17.68 11.31
C ILE A 130 25.30 18.83 10.93
N ASP A 131 24.92 20.08 11.17
CA ASP A 131 25.79 21.25 10.89
C ASP A 131 27.10 21.16 11.70
N SER A 132 27.03 20.68 12.95
CA SER A 132 28.21 20.52 13.79
C SER A 132 29.17 19.40 13.35
N VAL A 133 28.71 18.45 12.54
CA VAL A 133 29.59 17.40 11.99
C VAL A 133 30.38 17.92 10.80
N TRP A 134 29.76 18.74 9.97
CA TRP A 134 30.40 19.35 8.80
C TRP A 134 31.38 20.43 9.20
N ASP A 135 31.03 21.25 10.21
CA ASP A 135 31.94 22.29 10.75
C ASP A 135 33.19 21.68 11.40
N ARG A 136 33.09 20.55 12.06
CA ARG A 136 34.26 19.81 12.57
C ARG A 136 35.18 19.26 11.47
N GLY A 137 34.59 18.86 10.34
CA GLY A 137 35.35 18.44 9.15
C GLY A 137 36.13 19.62 8.53
N ALA A 138 35.56 20.79 8.48
CA ALA A 138 36.20 21.99 7.98
C ALA A 138 37.36 22.47 8.89
N ALA A 139 37.22 22.33 10.21
CA ALA A 139 38.27 22.64 11.18
C ALA A 139 39.48 21.71 11.13
N LEU A 140 39.30 20.48 10.64
CA LEU A 140 40.38 19.48 10.47
C LEU A 140 41.09 19.60 9.12
N SER A 141 40.50 20.32 8.17
CA SER A 141 41.08 20.63 6.85
C SER A 141 41.94 21.93 6.95
N GLY A 142 42.85 22.03 7.91
CA GLY A 142 43.71 23.17 8.15
C GLY A 142 44.47 23.62 6.91
N ASN A 143 43.82 24.42 6.07
CA ASN A 143 44.46 25.23 5.07
C ASN A 143 44.41 26.68 5.55
N ASP A 144 45.31 27.00 6.48
CA ASP A 144 45.58 28.35 6.91
C ASP A 144 46.28 29.08 5.74
N PRO A 145 45.66 30.06 5.08
CA PRO A 145 46.39 30.86 4.11
C PRO A 145 47.38 31.71 4.86
N ALA A 146 48.65 31.31 4.78
CA ALA A 146 49.78 32.04 5.27
C ALA A 146 49.66 33.56 4.92
N THR A 147 49.53 34.39 5.93
CA THR A 147 49.65 35.84 5.84
C THR A 147 51.07 36.19 5.34
N PRO A 148 51.22 36.91 4.22
CA PRO A 148 52.51 37.42 3.86
C PRO A 148 52.88 38.58 4.81
N THR A 149 53.84 38.35 5.69
CA THR A 149 54.52 39.41 6.45
C THR A 149 55.28 40.28 5.44
N GLY A 150 54.76 41.47 5.17
CA GLY A 150 55.48 42.53 4.52
C GLY A 150 56.56 43.07 5.47
N GLY A 151 57.83 42.92 5.09
CA GLY A 151 58.98 43.59 5.65
C GLY A 151 59.28 44.78 4.79
N SER A 152 59.37 45.89 5.42
CA SER A 152 59.84 47.21 4.97
C SER A 152 61.22 47.23 4.37
#